data_5f5393bdff70f8dc645174b5e3a4bc4d
#
_entry.id   5f5393bdff70f8dc645174b5e3a4bc4d
#
_cell.length_a   1.000
_cell.length_b   1.000
_cell.length_c   1.000
_cell.angle_alpha   90.00
_cell.angle_beta   90.00
_cell.angle_gamma   90.00
#
_symmetry.space_group_name_H-M   'P 1'
#
loop_
_entity.id
_entity.type
_entity.pdbx_description
1 polymer ?
#
loop_
_entity_poly.entity_id
_entity_poly.type
_entity_poly.pdbx_seq_one_letter_code
_entity_poly.pdbx_strand_id
1 'polypeptide(L)'
;MQTLHSIPRLFLASASPRRQELLTQIGVAHLVLRLPPVEGADEPRLANETPLAYVQRTALDKAQRASDWLSLPQQAATAAQIAGQPILAADTTVALGDAILGKPTDAKDAASILMQLSDQTHTVFTAVVVSADGAIYTALSESLVTVKALSQDEIASYILSGQCFGKAGAYGIQGLAARFIRDLRGSYSGVMGLPLYETTELLKTSKIL
;
A
#
# COMPACT_ATOMS: atom_id res chain seq x y z
N MET A 1 40.63 8.60 -4.15
CA MET A 1 39.80 7.43 -3.83
C MET A 1 38.52 7.96 -3.23
N GLN A 2 37.45 8.04 -4.02
CA GLN A 2 36.14 8.37 -3.50
C GLN A 2 35.64 7.14 -2.74
N THR A 3 35.45 7.26 -1.42
CA THR A 3 34.76 6.29 -0.61
C THR A 3 33.35 6.13 -1.18
N LEU A 4 33.08 4.98 -1.80
CA LEU A 4 31.71 4.55 -2.10
C LEU A 4 30.96 4.48 -0.76
N HIS A 5 30.27 5.57 -0.42
CA HIS A 5 29.27 5.51 0.63
C HIS A 5 28.28 4.44 0.20
N SER A 6 28.18 3.38 0.98
CA SER A 6 27.17 2.35 0.77
C SER A 6 25.81 3.04 0.82
N ILE A 7 25.15 3.15 -0.33
CA ILE A 7 23.78 3.67 -0.39
C ILE A 7 22.96 2.83 0.57
N PRO A 8 22.28 3.44 1.56
CA PRO A 8 21.46 2.68 2.48
C PRO A 8 20.43 1.87 1.68
N ARG A 9 20.46 0.56 1.83
CA ARG A 9 19.57 -0.33 1.13
C ARG A 9 18.30 -0.47 1.92
N LEU A 10 17.26 0.28 1.55
CA LEU A 10 15.92 0.06 2.07
C LEU A 10 15.35 -1.23 1.48
N PHE A 11 14.84 -2.11 2.34
CA PHE A 11 14.10 -3.29 1.90
C PHE A 11 12.61 -3.01 1.91
N LEU A 12 11.98 -3.16 0.76
CA LEU A 12 10.54 -3.01 0.60
C LEU A 12 9.86 -4.39 0.78
N ALA A 13 9.17 -4.58 1.90
CA ALA A 13 8.36 -5.77 2.19
C ALA A 13 6.98 -5.67 1.51
N SER A 14 6.98 -5.55 0.19
CA SER A 14 5.75 -5.45 -0.62
C SER A 14 5.99 -5.94 -2.03
N ALA A 15 5.07 -6.76 -2.54
CA ALA A 15 5.04 -7.19 -3.94
C ALA A 15 4.45 -6.12 -4.89
N SER A 16 3.95 -4.98 -4.38
CA SER A 16 3.30 -3.95 -5.19
C SER A 16 4.29 -3.24 -6.12
N PRO A 17 4.14 -3.35 -7.47
CA PRO A 17 4.98 -2.60 -8.40
C PRO A 17 4.86 -1.08 -8.21
N ARG A 18 3.66 -0.60 -7.87
CA ARG A 18 3.39 0.82 -7.64
C ARG A 18 4.22 1.42 -6.51
N ARG A 19 4.40 0.69 -5.40
CA ARG A 19 5.24 1.14 -4.28
C ARG A 19 6.72 1.22 -4.68
N GLN A 20 7.18 0.30 -5.52
CA GLN A 20 8.54 0.33 -6.07
C GLN A 20 8.74 1.56 -6.98
N GLU A 21 7.79 1.81 -7.89
CA GLU A 21 7.79 2.99 -8.76
C GLU A 21 7.83 4.29 -7.96
N LEU A 22 7.01 4.39 -6.90
CA LEU A 22 6.93 5.56 -6.04
C LEU A 22 8.22 5.80 -5.24
N LEU A 23 8.86 4.76 -4.69
CA LEU A 23 10.18 4.89 -4.06
C LEU A 23 11.26 5.32 -5.05
N THR A 24 11.25 4.75 -6.27
CA THR A 24 12.15 5.14 -7.35
C THR A 24 11.94 6.61 -7.74
N GLN A 25 10.69 7.08 -7.81
CA GLN A 25 10.35 8.46 -8.14
C GLN A 25 11.00 9.49 -7.20
N ILE A 26 11.13 9.16 -5.92
CA ILE A 26 11.78 10.04 -4.92
C ILE A 26 13.26 9.71 -4.70
N GLY A 27 13.87 8.91 -5.58
CA GLY A 27 15.30 8.60 -5.53
C GLY A 27 15.72 7.68 -4.38
N VAL A 28 14.78 6.98 -3.72
CA VAL A 28 15.10 6.03 -2.65
C VAL A 28 15.52 4.70 -3.24
N ALA A 29 16.82 4.39 -3.10
CA ALA A 29 17.36 3.08 -3.50
C ALA A 29 16.77 1.99 -2.59
N HIS A 30 16.15 0.97 -3.20
CA HIS A 30 15.48 -0.09 -2.46
C HIS A 30 15.62 -1.45 -3.13
N LEU A 31 15.47 -2.50 -2.35
CA LEU A 31 15.36 -3.88 -2.82
C LEU A 31 14.05 -4.48 -2.32
N VAL A 32 13.40 -5.28 -3.18
CA VAL A 32 12.15 -5.96 -2.81
C VAL A 32 12.45 -7.19 -1.97
N LEU A 33 11.94 -7.22 -0.76
CA LEU A 33 11.93 -8.41 0.09
C LEU A 33 10.72 -9.28 -0.30
N ARG A 34 11.01 -10.37 -1.01
CA ARG A 34 9.96 -11.30 -1.48
C ARG A 34 9.57 -12.25 -0.37
N LEU A 35 8.49 -11.94 0.31
CA LEU A 35 7.89 -12.83 1.30
C LEU A 35 7.01 -13.88 0.62
N PRO A 36 6.86 -15.08 1.22
CA PRO A 36 5.88 -16.05 0.77
C PRO A 36 4.48 -15.42 0.73
N PRO A 37 3.64 -15.79 -0.24
CA PRO A 37 2.27 -15.33 -0.28
C PRO A 37 1.52 -15.77 0.98
N VAL A 38 0.58 -14.91 1.44
CA VAL A 38 -0.39 -15.29 2.48
C VAL A 38 -1.54 -16.00 1.79
N GLU A 39 -2.03 -17.07 2.38
CA GLU A 39 -3.28 -17.67 1.96
C GLU A 39 -4.44 -16.72 2.26
N GLY A 40 -5.29 -16.49 1.26
CA GLY A 40 -6.40 -15.54 1.32
C GLY A 40 -6.13 -14.22 0.61
N ALA A 41 -7.21 -13.47 0.35
CA ALA A 41 -7.14 -12.23 -0.44
C ALA A 41 -6.68 -11.03 0.37
N ASP A 42 -7.19 -10.88 1.59
CA ASP A 42 -6.91 -9.78 2.51
C ASP A 42 -6.92 -10.30 3.97
N GLU A 43 -6.26 -9.55 4.86
CA GLU A 43 -6.27 -9.88 6.28
C GLU A 43 -7.67 -9.65 6.86
N PRO A 44 -8.19 -10.58 7.71
CA PRO A 44 -9.54 -10.44 8.22
C PRO A 44 -9.67 -9.20 9.11
N ARG A 45 -10.79 -8.49 8.97
CA ARG A 45 -11.15 -7.39 9.86
C ARG A 45 -11.53 -7.95 11.24
N LEU A 46 -11.01 -7.34 12.30
CA LEU A 46 -11.36 -7.70 13.66
C LEU A 46 -12.74 -7.12 14.04
N ALA A 47 -13.36 -7.68 15.09
CA ALA A 47 -14.65 -7.18 15.58
C ALA A 47 -14.50 -5.70 16.01
N ASN A 48 -15.43 -4.86 15.58
CA ASN A 48 -15.49 -3.41 15.88
C ASN A 48 -14.24 -2.61 15.43
N GLU A 49 -13.41 -3.15 14.55
CA GLU A 49 -12.25 -2.44 14.05
C GLU A 49 -12.66 -1.39 12.99
N THR A 50 -12.27 -0.14 13.21
CA THR A 50 -12.50 0.92 12.21
C THR A 50 -11.57 0.73 10.99
N PRO A 51 -11.91 1.29 9.80
CA PRO A 51 -11.01 1.24 8.64
C PRO A 51 -9.62 1.82 8.91
N LEU A 52 -9.54 2.87 9.74
CA LEU A 52 -8.29 3.46 10.18
C LEU A 52 -7.46 2.51 11.04
N ALA A 53 -8.07 1.87 12.05
CA ALA A 53 -7.38 0.90 12.89
C ALA A 53 -6.92 -0.32 12.08
N TYR A 54 -7.76 -0.77 11.15
CA TYR A 54 -7.46 -1.87 10.24
C TYR A 54 -6.19 -1.60 9.41
N VAL A 55 -6.09 -0.45 8.70
CA VAL A 55 -4.93 -0.15 7.86
C VAL A 55 -3.65 -0.03 8.66
N GLN A 56 -3.72 0.53 9.87
CA GLN A 56 -2.55 0.65 10.76
C GLN A 56 -2.09 -0.72 11.24
N ARG A 57 -3.02 -1.56 11.72
CA ARG A 57 -2.71 -2.93 12.14
C ARG A 57 -2.13 -3.75 11.00
N THR A 58 -2.76 -3.76 9.83
CA THR A 58 -2.31 -4.57 8.70
C THR A 58 -0.96 -4.12 8.15
N ALA A 59 -0.63 -2.83 8.22
CA ALA A 59 0.71 -2.36 7.89
C ALA A 59 1.77 -2.84 8.90
N LEU A 60 1.45 -2.81 10.20
CA LEU A 60 2.31 -3.35 11.25
C LEU A 60 2.50 -4.87 11.13
N ASP A 61 1.40 -5.61 10.90
CA ASP A 61 1.42 -7.06 10.72
C ASP A 61 2.31 -7.45 9.52
N LYS A 62 2.29 -6.67 8.44
CA LYS A 62 3.19 -6.87 7.28
C LYS A 62 4.65 -6.63 7.63
N ALA A 63 4.97 -5.62 8.43
CA ALA A 63 6.33 -5.36 8.90
C ALA A 63 6.79 -6.48 9.84
N GLN A 64 5.95 -6.90 10.79
CA GLN A 64 6.24 -7.99 11.71
C GLN A 64 6.47 -9.31 10.96
N ARG A 65 5.63 -9.62 9.99
CA ARG A 65 5.75 -10.82 9.15
C ARG A 65 7.08 -10.85 8.38
N ALA A 66 7.56 -9.69 7.92
CA ALA A 66 8.87 -9.62 7.28
C ALA A 66 10.00 -9.93 8.27
N SER A 67 9.92 -9.42 9.49
CA SER A 67 10.86 -9.69 10.56
C SER A 67 10.84 -11.16 10.99
N ASP A 68 9.65 -11.73 11.19
CA ASP A 68 9.46 -13.13 11.55
C ASP A 68 10.03 -14.08 10.48
N TRP A 69 9.74 -13.79 9.20
CA TRP A 69 10.26 -14.56 8.09
C TRP A 69 11.79 -14.55 8.04
N LEU A 70 12.42 -13.39 8.28
CA LEU A 70 13.87 -13.27 8.32
C LEU A 70 14.49 -14.00 9.51
N SER A 71 13.76 -14.17 10.60
CA SER A 71 14.25 -14.90 11.79
C SER A 71 14.23 -16.42 11.63
N LEU A 72 13.63 -16.95 10.56
CA LEU A 72 13.61 -18.39 10.29
C LEU A 72 15.03 -18.91 9.97
N PRO A 73 15.44 -20.10 10.48
CA PRO A 73 16.78 -20.64 10.25
C PRO A 73 17.17 -20.76 8.77
N GLN A 74 16.21 -21.11 7.88
CA GLN A 74 16.43 -21.21 6.45
C GLN A 74 16.68 -19.85 5.77
N GLN A 75 16.40 -18.74 6.45
CA GLN A 75 16.64 -17.38 5.97
C GLN A 75 17.93 -16.76 6.53
N ALA A 76 18.71 -17.51 7.29
CA ALA A 76 19.91 -16.98 7.98
C ALA A 76 20.88 -16.25 7.01
N ALA A 77 21.10 -16.77 5.81
CA ALA A 77 21.94 -16.12 4.80
C ALA A 77 21.34 -14.79 4.33
N THR A 78 20.03 -14.73 4.06
CA THR A 78 19.32 -13.51 3.68
C THR A 78 19.34 -12.50 4.83
N ALA A 79 19.03 -12.96 6.04
CA ALA A 79 19.04 -12.13 7.24
C ALA A 79 20.41 -11.51 7.49
N ALA A 80 21.50 -12.26 7.30
CA ALA A 80 22.87 -11.76 7.44
C ALA A 80 23.21 -10.69 6.39
N GLN A 81 22.71 -10.84 5.16
CA GLN A 81 22.95 -9.88 4.08
C GLN A 81 22.24 -8.54 4.31
N ILE A 82 21.10 -8.56 5.01
CA ILE A 82 20.28 -7.36 5.26
C ILE A 82 20.33 -6.91 6.73
N ALA A 83 21.21 -7.51 7.55
CA ALA A 83 21.36 -7.16 8.96
C ALA A 83 21.62 -5.65 9.12
N GLY A 84 20.87 -5.02 10.00
CA GLY A 84 20.93 -3.56 10.22
C GLY A 84 20.34 -2.70 9.11
N GLN A 85 19.76 -3.29 8.07
CA GLN A 85 19.11 -2.53 7.01
C GLN A 85 17.62 -2.30 7.34
N PRO A 86 17.10 -1.10 7.03
CA PRO A 86 15.70 -0.77 7.30
C PRO A 86 14.75 -1.56 6.38
N ILE A 87 13.58 -1.90 6.93
CA ILE A 87 12.49 -2.56 6.20
C ILE A 87 11.30 -1.63 6.17
N LEU A 88 10.76 -1.36 4.99
CA LEU A 88 9.52 -0.61 4.79
C LEU A 88 8.40 -1.56 4.41
N ALA A 89 7.30 -1.47 5.14
CA ALA A 89 6.02 -2.09 4.81
C ALA A 89 4.94 -1.02 4.70
N ALA A 90 3.87 -1.30 3.98
CA ALA A 90 2.72 -0.40 3.90
C ALA A 90 1.44 -1.19 3.62
N ASP A 91 0.32 -0.62 4.04
CA ASP A 91 -1.00 -1.08 3.64
C ASP A 91 -1.85 0.08 3.13
N THR A 92 -2.84 -0.24 2.28
CA THR A 92 -3.75 0.74 1.70
C THR A 92 -5.16 0.18 1.74
N THR A 93 -6.06 0.91 2.36
CA THR A 93 -7.46 0.54 2.58
C THR A 93 -8.37 1.59 1.98
N VAL A 94 -9.35 1.15 1.20
CA VAL A 94 -10.44 1.98 0.68
C VAL A 94 -11.65 1.78 1.57
N ALA A 95 -12.24 2.88 2.05
CA ALA A 95 -13.40 2.85 2.94
C ALA A 95 -14.51 3.77 2.46
N LEU A 96 -15.73 3.27 2.44
CA LEU A 96 -16.95 4.06 2.25
C LEU A 96 -17.73 4.06 3.58
N GLY A 97 -17.64 5.17 4.33
CA GLY A 97 -18.03 5.17 5.74
C GLY A 97 -17.21 4.14 6.51
N ASP A 98 -17.88 3.27 7.25
CA ASP A 98 -17.24 2.17 8.01
C ASP A 98 -17.02 0.90 7.18
N ALA A 99 -17.50 0.85 5.95
CA ALA A 99 -17.30 -0.31 5.07
C ALA A 99 -15.93 -0.29 4.42
N ILE A 100 -15.16 -1.36 4.59
CA ILE A 100 -13.89 -1.56 3.89
C ILE A 100 -14.18 -2.23 2.55
N LEU A 101 -13.75 -1.58 1.46
CA LEU A 101 -13.87 -2.10 0.10
C LEU A 101 -12.54 -2.75 -0.30
N GLY A 102 -12.49 -4.07 -0.20
CA GLY A 102 -11.31 -4.88 -0.47
C GLY A 102 -10.95 -4.98 -1.95
N LYS A 103 -10.10 -5.96 -2.27
CA LYS A 103 -9.78 -6.33 -3.64
C LYS A 103 -10.91 -7.20 -4.21
N PRO A 104 -11.41 -6.91 -5.41
CA PRO A 104 -12.46 -7.71 -6.00
C PRO A 104 -11.98 -9.15 -6.26
N THR A 105 -12.84 -10.10 -5.94
CA THR A 105 -12.62 -11.53 -6.14
C THR A 105 -12.89 -11.95 -7.59
N ASP A 106 -13.84 -11.29 -8.25
CA ASP A 106 -14.24 -11.52 -9.61
C ASP A 106 -14.84 -10.26 -10.28
N ALA A 107 -15.31 -10.39 -11.50
CA ALA A 107 -15.88 -9.28 -12.27
C ALA A 107 -17.21 -8.77 -11.66
N LYS A 108 -18.01 -9.65 -11.07
CA LYS A 108 -19.28 -9.29 -10.42
C LYS A 108 -19.03 -8.49 -9.14
N ASP A 109 -18.06 -8.92 -8.35
CA ASP A 109 -17.65 -8.24 -7.14
C ASP A 109 -17.03 -6.87 -7.48
N ALA A 110 -16.17 -6.80 -8.52
CA ALA A 110 -15.65 -5.53 -9.04
C ALA A 110 -16.76 -4.55 -9.44
N ALA A 111 -17.80 -5.04 -10.13
CA ALA A 111 -18.96 -4.21 -10.51
C ALA A 111 -19.71 -3.70 -9.27
N SER A 112 -19.91 -4.56 -8.28
CA SER A 112 -20.55 -4.19 -7.01
C SER A 112 -19.80 -3.10 -6.27
N ILE A 113 -18.46 -3.24 -6.15
CA ILE A 113 -17.59 -2.26 -5.49
C ILE A 113 -17.63 -0.92 -6.24
N LEU A 114 -17.47 -0.92 -7.57
CA LEU A 114 -17.49 0.29 -8.38
C LEU A 114 -18.85 1.00 -8.33
N MET A 115 -19.95 0.25 -8.28
CA MET A 115 -21.29 0.80 -8.15
C MET A 115 -21.48 1.47 -6.77
N GLN A 116 -20.94 0.90 -5.69
CA GLN A 116 -20.97 1.53 -4.36
C GLN A 116 -20.19 2.85 -4.34
N LEU A 117 -19.09 2.95 -5.11
CA LEU A 117 -18.26 4.15 -5.21
C LEU A 117 -18.85 5.21 -6.17
N SER A 118 -19.80 4.83 -7.04
CA SER A 118 -20.41 5.71 -8.02
C SER A 118 -21.14 6.88 -7.34
N ASP A 119 -20.80 8.11 -7.76
CA ASP A 119 -21.32 9.40 -7.21
C ASP A 119 -21.05 9.57 -5.68
N GLN A 120 -20.03 8.90 -5.16
CA GLN A 120 -19.67 8.96 -3.73
C GLN A 120 -18.29 9.59 -3.53
N THR A 121 -18.10 10.16 -2.33
CA THR A 121 -16.78 10.45 -1.76
C THR A 121 -16.43 9.37 -0.77
N HIS A 122 -15.29 8.75 -0.97
CA HIS A 122 -14.77 7.70 -0.10
C HIS A 122 -13.39 8.09 0.45
N THR A 123 -12.95 7.41 1.50
CA THR A 123 -11.65 7.63 2.12
C THR A 123 -10.67 6.55 1.68
N VAL A 124 -9.45 6.95 1.36
CA VAL A 124 -8.31 6.06 1.17
C VAL A 124 -7.30 6.32 2.28
N PHE A 125 -7.09 5.32 3.11
CA PHE A 125 -6.05 5.31 4.13
C PHE A 125 -4.84 4.55 3.62
N THR A 126 -3.64 5.11 3.83
CA THR A 126 -2.39 4.37 3.61
C THR A 126 -1.48 4.54 4.82
N ALA A 127 -1.19 3.44 5.49
CA ALA A 127 -0.24 3.38 6.58
C ALA A 127 1.10 2.87 6.07
N VAL A 128 2.18 3.51 6.53
CA VAL A 128 3.57 3.15 6.24
C VAL A 128 4.27 2.82 7.55
N VAL A 129 5.03 1.75 7.55
CA VAL A 129 5.83 1.29 8.68
C VAL A 129 7.27 1.13 8.22
N VAL A 130 8.20 1.71 8.96
CA VAL A 130 9.64 1.48 8.81
C VAL A 130 10.18 0.84 10.08
N SER A 131 10.79 -0.31 9.95
CA SER A 131 11.54 -0.97 11.01
C SER A 131 13.04 -0.71 10.78
N ALA A 132 13.68 -0.03 11.72
CA ALA A 132 15.10 0.32 11.64
C ALA A 132 15.71 0.37 13.05
N ASP A 133 16.92 -0.17 13.22
CA ASP A 133 17.70 -0.14 14.47
C ASP A 133 16.92 -0.61 15.72
N GLY A 134 16.04 -1.61 15.53
CA GLY A 134 15.19 -2.13 16.61
C GLY A 134 14.01 -1.25 16.99
N ALA A 135 13.79 -0.13 16.29
CA ALA A 135 12.64 0.76 16.47
C ALA A 135 11.64 0.62 15.31
N ILE A 136 10.38 0.95 15.60
CA ILE A 136 9.29 0.99 14.64
C ILE A 136 8.85 2.45 14.48
N TYR A 137 8.86 2.93 13.25
CA TYR A 137 8.37 4.24 12.86
C TYR A 137 7.12 4.08 11.99
N THR A 138 6.12 4.91 12.22
CA THR A 138 4.84 4.81 11.49
C THR A 138 4.42 6.16 10.95
N ALA A 139 3.79 6.15 9.78
CA ALA A 139 3.11 7.30 9.22
C ALA A 139 1.77 6.87 8.62
N LEU A 140 0.83 7.80 8.57
CA LEU A 140 -0.51 7.59 8.03
C LEU A 140 -0.83 8.72 7.08
N SER A 141 -1.43 8.37 5.96
CA SER A 141 -2.05 9.31 5.02
C SER A 141 -3.52 9.00 4.87
N GLU A 142 -4.33 10.04 4.94
CA GLU A 142 -5.77 9.99 4.68
C GLU A 142 -6.08 10.87 3.47
N SER A 143 -6.84 10.33 2.52
CA SER A 143 -7.23 11.05 1.32
C SER A 143 -8.69 10.81 0.99
N LEU A 144 -9.39 11.88 0.62
CA LEU A 144 -10.77 11.82 0.15
C LEU A 144 -10.78 11.79 -1.38
N VAL A 145 -11.44 10.82 -1.95
CA VAL A 145 -11.57 10.65 -3.40
C VAL A 145 -13.04 10.66 -3.78
N THR A 146 -13.42 11.58 -4.67
CA THR A 146 -14.79 11.68 -5.19
C THR A 146 -14.87 11.08 -6.57
N VAL A 147 -15.71 10.07 -6.73
CA VAL A 147 -16.01 9.42 -8.00
C VAL A 147 -17.24 10.08 -8.61
N LYS A 148 -17.23 10.28 -9.94
CA LYS A 148 -18.42 10.72 -10.66
C LYS A 148 -19.51 9.64 -10.69
N ALA A 149 -20.75 9.99 -11.05
CA ALA A 149 -21.75 8.98 -11.39
C ALA A 149 -21.25 8.09 -12.54
N LEU A 150 -21.24 6.77 -12.34
CA LEU A 150 -20.79 5.78 -13.30
C LEU A 150 -21.99 5.08 -13.96
N SER A 151 -21.97 4.97 -15.28
CA SER A 151 -22.91 4.11 -15.99
C SER A 151 -22.50 2.65 -15.95
N GLN A 152 -23.45 1.74 -16.19
CA GLN A 152 -23.17 0.31 -16.27
C GLN A 152 -22.14 -0.01 -17.38
N ASP A 153 -22.22 0.69 -18.53
CA ASP A 153 -21.29 0.50 -19.63
C ASP A 153 -19.87 0.95 -19.30
N GLU A 154 -19.71 2.03 -18.52
CA GLU A 154 -18.40 2.48 -18.04
C GLU A 154 -17.78 1.47 -17.07
N ILE A 155 -18.58 0.94 -16.15
CA ILE A 155 -18.15 -0.10 -15.22
C ILE A 155 -17.74 -1.37 -15.99
N ALA A 156 -18.59 -1.84 -16.91
CA ALA A 156 -18.30 -3.03 -17.70
C ALA A 156 -17.03 -2.87 -18.55
N SER A 157 -16.90 -1.72 -19.26
CA SER A 157 -15.69 -1.40 -20.03
C SER A 157 -14.43 -1.35 -19.19
N TYR A 158 -14.51 -0.80 -17.98
CA TYR A 158 -13.36 -0.73 -17.08
C TYR A 158 -12.97 -2.12 -16.56
N ILE A 159 -13.92 -2.98 -16.21
CA ILE A 159 -13.67 -4.35 -15.77
C ILE A 159 -12.99 -5.16 -16.88
N LEU A 160 -13.46 -5.01 -18.14
CA LEU A 160 -12.85 -5.67 -19.31
C LEU A 160 -11.36 -5.30 -19.49
N SER A 161 -10.93 -4.11 -19.04
CA SER A 161 -9.52 -3.72 -19.08
C SER A 161 -8.64 -4.52 -18.10
N GLY A 162 -9.21 -5.24 -17.15
CA GLY A 162 -8.53 -5.97 -16.09
C GLY A 162 -7.90 -5.09 -15.01
N GLN A 163 -7.98 -3.75 -15.14
CA GLN A 163 -7.30 -2.85 -14.20
C GLN A 163 -7.95 -2.76 -12.82
N CYS A 164 -9.14 -3.29 -12.64
CA CYS A 164 -9.81 -3.35 -11.34
C CYS A 164 -9.19 -4.38 -10.39
N PHE A 165 -8.61 -5.47 -10.93
CA PHE A 165 -8.13 -6.58 -10.10
C PHE A 165 -6.86 -6.25 -9.31
N GLY A 166 -6.75 -6.87 -8.12
CA GLY A 166 -5.62 -6.73 -7.21
C GLY A 166 -5.50 -5.34 -6.56
N LYS A 167 -6.59 -4.56 -6.55
CA LYS A 167 -6.63 -3.20 -5.97
C LYS A 167 -7.81 -3.07 -5.02
N ALA A 168 -7.57 -2.55 -3.82
CA ALA A 168 -8.63 -2.15 -2.90
C ALA A 168 -9.55 -1.14 -3.58
N GLY A 169 -10.86 -1.26 -3.36
CA GLY A 169 -11.86 -0.43 -4.03
C GLY A 169 -12.02 -0.70 -5.53
N ALA A 170 -11.44 -1.78 -6.06
CA ALA A 170 -11.52 -2.18 -7.46
C ALA A 170 -11.06 -1.10 -8.47
N TYR A 171 -10.19 -0.14 -8.10
CA TYR A 171 -9.69 0.87 -9.04
C TYR A 171 -8.23 1.26 -8.79
N GLY A 172 -7.61 1.86 -9.82
CA GLY A 172 -6.30 2.49 -9.71
C GLY A 172 -6.31 3.90 -10.27
N ILE A 173 -6.09 4.91 -9.40
CA ILE A 173 -6.18 6.33 -9.74
C ILE A 173 -5.26 6.76 -10.89
N GLN A 174 -4.11 6.10 -11.03
CA GLN A 174 -3.13 6.39 -12.10
C GLN A 174 -3.43 5.71 -13.45
N GLY A 175 -4.45 4.84 -13.49
CA GLY A 175 -4.85 4.11 -14.68
C GLY A 175 -6.10 4.66 -15.35
N LEU A 176 -6.82 3.80 -16.07
CA LEU A 176 -8.06 4.18 -16.77
C LEU A 176 -9.15 4.73 -15.83
N ALA A 177 -9.11 4.38 -14.53
CA ALA A 177 -10.06 4.91 -13.56
C ALA A 177 -9.85 6.40 -13.27
N ALA A 178 -8.74 7.01 -13.67
CA ALA A 178 -8.52 8.46 -13.52
C ALA A 178 -9.66 9.28 -14.11
N ARG A 179 -10.27 8.82 -15.21
CA ARG A 179 -11.44 9.45 -15.85
C ARG A 179 -12.72 9.45 -15.01
N PHE A 180 -12.75 8.66 -13.93
CA PHE A 180 -13.88 8.56 -13.00
C PHE A 180 -13.71 9.47 -11.79
N ILE A 181 -12.49 9.94 -11.53
CA ILE A 181 -12.17 10.73 -10.34
C ILE A 181 -12.51 12.20 -10.63
N ARG A 182 -13.49 12.74 -9.90
CA ARG A 182 -13.93 14.14 -10.00
C ARG A 182 -13.10 15.07 -9.12
N ASP A 183 -12.73 14.60 -7.93
CA ASP A 183 -11.97 15.39 -6.96
C ASP A 183 -11.08 14.47 -6.09
N LEU A 184 -9.96 15.01 -5.64
CA LEU A 184 -9.05 14.38 -4.70
C LEU A 184 -8.54 15.42 -3.71
N ARG A 185 -8.73 15.15 -2.42
CA ARG A 185 -8.17 15.94 -1.32
C ARG A 185 -7.25 15.07 -0.49
N GLY A 186 -5.96 15.38 -0.47
CA GLY A 186 -4.94 14.61 0.22
C GLY A 186 -3.80 14.19 -0.69
N SER A 187 -3.22 13.03 -0.43
CA SER A 187 -2.04 12.51 -1.11
C SER A 187 -2.40 11.64 -2.32
N TYR A 188 -2.11 12.11 -3.54
CA TYR A 188 -2.25 11.30 -4.75
C TYR A 188 -1.41 10.01 -4.66
N SER A 189 -0.16 10.13 -4.23
CA SER A 189 0.72 8.98 -4.05
C SER A 189 0.25 8.05 -2.92
N GLY A 190 -0.40 8.60 -1.88
CA GLY A 190 -1.08 7.82 -0.85
C GLY A 190 -2.19 6.95 -1.43
N VAL A 191 -3.04 7.52 -2.30
CA VAL A 191 -4.08 6.75 -3.01
C VAL A 191 -3.48 5.69 -3.95
N MET A 192 -2.30 5.94 -4.53
CA MET A 192 -1.55 4.93 -5.29
C MET A 192 -0.97 3.80 -4.42
N GLY A 193 -0.80 4.05 -3.11
CA GLY A 193 -0.37 3.05 -2.15
C GLY A 193 0.92 3.32 -1.37
N LEU A 194 1.54 4.50 -1.55
CA LEU A 194 2.68 4.98 -0.75
C LEU A 194 2.70 6.51 -0.72
N PRO A 195 2.33 7.15 0.40
CA PRO A 195 2.31 8.60 0.52
C PRO A 195 3.75 9.13 0.60
N LEU A 196 4.21 9.78 -0.47
CA LEU A 196 5.64 10.10 -0.65
C LEU A 196 6.14 11.16 0.33
N TYR A 197 5.31 12.15 0.68
CA TYR A 197 5.70 13.16 1.68
C TYR A 197 5.90 12.50 3.05
N GLU A 198 4.91 11.79 3.54
CA GLU A 198 4.94 11.12 4.84
C GLU A 198 6.04 10.05 4.89
N THR A 199 6.22 9.31 3.79
CA THR A 199 7.30 8.34 3.65
C THR A 199 8.67 9.01 3.75
N THR A 200 8.87 10.15 3.09
CA THR A 200 10.15 10.89 3.13
C THR A 200 10.44 11.39 4.56
N GLU A 201 9.45 11.98 5.23
CA GLU A 201 9.63 12.46 6.62
C GLU A 201 9.90 11.29 7.59
N LEU A 202 9.26 10.14 7.36
CA LEU A 202 9.50 8.92 8.12
C LEU A 202 10.93 8.41 7.94
N LEU A 203 11.44 8.39 6.71
CA LEU A 203 12.81 7.97 6.38
C LEU A 203 13.86 8.93 6.96
N LYS A 204 13.59 10.24 7.00
CA LYS A 204 14.46 11.22 7.70
C LYS A 204 14.46 10.99 9.21
N THR A 205 13.28 10.80 9.81
CA THR A 205 13.15 10.56 11.25
C THR A 205 13.88 9.29 11.68
N SER A 206 13.86 8.26 10.85
CA SER A 206 14.58 7.01 11.05
C SER A 206 16.05 7.05 10.58
N LYS A 207 16.57 8.21 10.20
CA LYS A 207 17.96 8.45 9.75
C LYS A 207 18.39 7.59 8.54
N ILE A 208 17.46 7.30 7.66
CA ILE A 208 17.70 6.56 6.42
C ILE A 208 17.98 7.51 5.26
N LEU A 209 17.40 8.73 5.31
CA LEU A 209 17.66 9.86 4.41
C LEU A 209 18.30 11.02 5.15
#